data_a043182d9a6fb300783cfe2c71311969
#
_entry.id   a043182d9a6fb300783cfe2c71311969
#
_cell.length_a   1.000
_cell.length_b   1.000
_cell.length_c   1.000
_cell.angle_alpha   90.00
_cell.angle_beta   90.00
_cell.angle_gamma   90.00
#
_symmetry.space_group_name_H-M   'P 1'
#
loop_
_entity.id
_entity.type
_entity.pdbx_description
1 polymer ?
#
loop_
_entity_poly.entity_id
_entity_poly.type
_entity_poly.pdbx_seq_one_letter_code
_entity_poly.pdbx_strand_id
1 'polypeptide(L)'
;MKLGAGVENPPMGASFLWGLPQMPEFLEYPFCKVPGYEAYPFFFVGQINCAEAALFDESGLLPQKGFLWFFADLDYYMGYTEETVRVPGRWDRKAVQVLYSHVGAEELAHEFLTFPAETEMMPPAARPITFEAVPDDTPGPRLLGLPADPAAGAAFCAITGAASTTKTADSAATEETPDGDWLPLLQLPGDADFDGACFGFYIEKAALTERKFRRVEGFLSDFPQG
;
A
#
# COMPACT_ATOMS: atom_id res chain seq x y z
N MET A 1 -1.33 12.73 2.62
CA MET A 1 0.05 12.77 2.05
C MET A 1 0.05 13.60 0.77
N LYS A 2 1.09 14.40 0.55
CA LYS A 2 1.33 15.08 -0.74
C LYS A 2 2.49 14.41 -1.45
N LEU A 3 2.33 14.18 -2.75
CA LEU A 3 3.40 13.62 -3.59
C LEU A 3 4.14 14.75 -4.30
N GLY A 4 5.46 14.72 -4.19
CA GLY A 4 6.36 15.60 -4.94
C GLY A 4 6.47 15.21 -6.41
N ALA A 5 7.25 16.00 -7.16
CA ALA A 5 7.66 15.63 -8.50
C ALA A 5 8.54 14.37 -8.47
N GLY A 6 8.51 13.60 -9.56
CA GLY A 6 9.34 12.41 -9.68
C GLY A 6 10.82 12.75 -9.61
N VAL A 7 11.59 11.95 -8.89
CA VAL A 7 13.03 12.04 -8.75
C VAL A 7 13.66 10.67 -9.00
N GLU A 8 14.86 10.65 -9.57
CA GLU A 8 15.55 9.38 -9.83
C GLU A 8 16.06 8.75 -8.52
N ASN A 9 16.65 9.57 -7.66
CA ASN A 9 17.23 9.12 -6.39
C ASN A 9 16.68 9.96 -5.23
N PRO A 10 15.66 9.46 -4.49
CA PRO A 10 15.18 10.13 -3.30
C PRO A 10 16.26 10.12 -2.20
N PRO A 11 16.26 11.11 -1.27
CA PRO A 11 17.16 11.11 -0.14
C PRO A 11 17.08 9.81 0.66
N MET A 12 18.23 9.33 1.17
CA MET A 12 18.28 8.12 1.98
C MET A 12 17.38 8.24 3.20
N GLY A 13 16.51 7.25 3.39
CA GLY A 13 15.55 7.21 4.50
C GLY A 13 14.32 8.11 4.35
N ALA A 14 14.13 8.77 3.20
CA ALA A 14 12.91 9.52 2.92
C ALA A 14 11.70 8.58 2.71
N SER A 15 10.50 9.12 2.91
CA SER A 15 9.26 8.48 2.48
C SER A 15 8.96 8.80 1.01
N PHE A 16 8.63 7.80 0.20
CA PHE A 16 8.30 8.00 -1.21
C PHE A 16 7.44 6.85 -1.75
N LEU A 17 6.72 7.12 -2.85
CA LEU A 17 6.07 6.10 -3.67
C LEU A 17 6.89 5.87 -4.94
N TRP A 18 6.81 4.66 -5.49
CA TRP A 18 7.46 4.21 -6.71
C TRP A 18 9.01 4.26 -6.65
N GLY A 19 9.66 4.04 -7.78
CA GLY A 19 11.12 3.92 -7.84
C GLY A 19 11.62 2.57 -7.33
N LEU A 20 12.81 2.56 -6.76
CA LEU A 20 13.43 1.40 -6.12
C LEU A 20 13.52 1.63 -4.61
N PRO A 21 13.28 0.61 -3.77
CA PRO A 21 13.33 0.76 -2.33
C PRO A 21 14.76 0.96 -1.82
N GLN A 22 14.85 1.59 -0.67
CA GLN A 22 16.06 1.65 0.13
C GLN A 22 15.87 0.67 1.29
N MET A 23 16.55 -0.48 1.26
CA MET A 23 16.34 -1.56 2.22
C MET A 23 17.64 -1.89 2.96
N PRO A 24 17.56 -2.41 4.20
CA PRO A 24 18.76 -2.92 4.88
C PRO A 24 19.19 -4.25 4.22
N GLU A 25 20.49 -4.50 4.10
CA GLU A 25 21.07 -5.66 3.42
C GLU A 25 20.58 -7.04 3.93
N PHE A 26 20.12 -7.10 5.19
CA PHE A 26 19.61 -8.36 5.77
C PHE A 26 18.15 -8.65 5.40
N LEU A 27 17.45 -7.69 4.78
CA LEU A 27 16.04 -7.83 4.43
C LEU A 27 15.92 -8.18 2.94
N GLU A 28 15.49 -9.40 2.66
CA GLU A 28 15.34 -9.89 1.29
C GLU A 28 14.21 -9.17 0.56
N TYR A 29 14.46 -8.78 -0.69
CA TYR A 29 13.43 -8.26 -1.58
C TYR A 29 12.38 -9.34 -1.86
N PRO A 30 11.07 -9.04 -1.80
CA PRO A 30 10.04 -10.04 -2.02
C PRO A 30 9.92 -10.46 -3.48
N PHE A 31 9.72 -11.77 -3.69
CA PHE A 31 9.45 -12.37 -4.98
C PHE A 31 8.10 -13.08 -4.99
N CYS A 32 7.34 -12.88 -6.05
CA CYS A 32 6.13 -13.62 -6.33
C CYS A 32 6.48 -15.00 -6.90
N LYS A 33 5.78 -16.04 -6.41
CA LYS A 33 5.92 -17.42 -6.88
C LYS A 33 4.58 -17.93 -7.35
N VAL A 34 4.36 -17.87 -8.67
CA VAL A 34 3.16 -18.42 -9.29
C VAL A 34 3.48 -19.82 -9.84
N PRO A 35 2.67 -20.84 -9.54
CA PRO A 35 2.88 -22.19 -10.08
C PRO A 35 2.95 -22.19 -11.62
N GLY A 36 4.02 -22.75 -12.17
CA GLY A 36 4.24 -22.82 -13.62
C GLY A 36 5.03 -21.64 -14.23
N TYR A 37 5.34 -20.63 -13.44
CA TYR A 37 6.15 -19.48 -13.85
C TYR A 37 7.44 -19.39 -13.04
N GLU A 38 8.46 -18.74 -13.62
CA GLU A 38 9.65 -18.37 -12.84
C GLU A 38 9.28 -17.33 -11.78
N ALA A 39 9.98 -17.35 -10.64
CA ALA A 39 9.76 -16.35 -9.62
C ALA A 39 10.19 -14.96 -10.12
N TYR A 40 9.35 -13.96 -9.97
CA TYR A 40 9.61 -12.58 -10.38
C TYR A 40 9.46 -11.62 -9.18
N PRO A 41 10.16 -10.48 -9.19
CA PRO A 41 10.08 -9.53 -8.09
C PRO A 41 8.69 -8.93 -7.99
N PHE A 42 8.21 -8.71 -6.76
CA PHE A 42 7.05 -7.87 -6.55
C PHE A 42 7.32 -6.45 -7.03
N PHE A 43 6.28 -5.78 -7.46
CA PHE A 43 6.35 -4.35 -7.73
C PHE A 43 6.47 -3.57 -6.42
N PHE A 44 7.49 -2.70 -6.32
CA PHE A 44 7.63 -1.83 -5.18
C PHE A 44 6.66 -0.65 -5.30
N VAL A 45 5.80 -0.51 -4.29
CA VAL A 45 4.75 0.52 -4.25
C VAL A 45 5.20 1.75 -3.47
N GLY A 46 5.91 1.56 -2.36
CA GLY A 46 6.38 2.70 -1.59
C GLY A 46 7.11 2.33 -0.31
N GLN A 47 7.84 3.30 0.20
CA GLN A 47 8.57 3.28 1.46
C GLN A 47 8.06 4.39 2.35
N ILE A 48 7.76 4.06 3.60
CA ILE A 48 7.32 5.01 4.62
C ILE A 48 8.31 5.02 5.77
N ASN A 49 8.89 6.18 6.04
CA ASN A 49 9.62 6.44 7.27
C ASN A 49 8.60 6.63 8.41
N CYS A 50 8.56 5.67 9.31
CA CYS A 50 7.57 5.67 10.39
C CYS A 50 7.74 6.86 11.34
N ALA A 51 8.98 7.36 11.55
CA ALA A 51 9.20 8.52 12.40
C ALA A 51 8.61 9.81 11.81
N GLU A 52 8.59 9.94 10.47
CA GLU A 52 7.93 11.07 9.81
C GLU A 52 6.40 10.94 9.87
N ALA A 53 5.88 9.74 9.57
CA ALA A 53 4.45 9.48 9.53
C ALA A 53 3.80 9.56 10.93
N ALA A 54 4.49 9.08 11.96
CA ALA A 54 3.98 9.06 13.34
C ALA A 54 3.70 10.45 13.92
N LEU A 55 4.32 11.51 13.40
CA LEU A 55 4.02 12.89 13.80
C LEU A 55 2.59 13.31 13.46
N PHE A 56 1.95 12.63 12.52
CA PHE A 56 0.61 12.93 12.01
C PHE A 56 -0.40 11.81 12.34
N ASP A 57 0.03 10.74 13.02
CA ASP A 57 -0.83 9.65 13.45
C ASP A 57 -1.41 9.90 14.83
N GLU A 58 -2.55 10.58 14.88
CA GLU A 58 -3.27 10.84 16.13
C GLU A 58 -3.75 9.55 16.82
N SER A 59 -3.91 8.46 16.07
CA SER A 59 -4.33 7.17 16.62
C SER A 59 -3.21 6.42 17.35
N GLY A 60 -1.94 6.78 17.11
CA GLY A 60 -0.76 6.11 17.66
C GLY A 60 -0.59 4.65 17.20
N LEU A 61 -1.27 4.25 16.14
CA LEU A 61 -1.24 2.86 15.64
C LEU A 61 0.02 2.55 14.83
N LEU A 62 0.61 3.54 14.16
CA LEU A 62 1.84 3.34 13.40
C LEU A 62 3.06 3.09 14.31
N PRO A 63 4.07 2.36 13.82
CA PRO A 63 5.37 2.34 14.47
C PRO A 63 5.93 3.75 14.59
N GLN A 64 6.58 4.06 15.71
CA GLN A 64 7.18 5.39 15.95
C GLN A 64 8.56 5.52 15.30
N LYS A 65 9.15 4.44 14.81
CA LYS A 65 10.50 4.36 14.22
C LYS A 65 10.57 3.26 13.19
N GLY A 66 11.63 3.29 12.38
CA GLY A 66 11.88 2.30 11.35
C GLY A 66 11.12 2.61 10.07
N PHE A 67 11.01 1.61 9.21
CA PHE A 67 10.45 1.75 7.87
C PHE A 67 9.43 0.68 7.57
N LEU A 68 8.42 1.06 6.78
CA LEU A 68 7.48 0.15 6.13
C LEU A 68 7.77 0.19 4.63
N TRP A 69 7.88 -0.99 4.01
CA TRP A 69 7.99 -1.17 2.57
C TRP A 69 6.78 -1.91 2.07
N PHE A 70 6.14 -1.36 1.04
CA PHE A 70 4.91 -1.87 0.44
C PHE A 70 5.21 -2.46 -0.93
N PHE A 71 4.76 -3.68 -1.15
CA PHE A 71 4.96 -4.43 -2.38
C PHE A 71 3.65 -5.07 -2.83
N ALA A 72 3.41 -5.11 -4.14
CA ALA A 72 2.23 -5.74 -4.71
C ALA A 72 2.57 -6.42 -6.04
N ASP A 73 1.83 -7.48 -6.37
CA ASP A 73 1.89 -8.18 -7.65
C ASP A 73 1.06 -7.42 -8.70
N LEU A 74 1.49 -6.21 -9.02
CA LEU A 74 0.75 -5.33 -9.93
C LEU A 74 0.81 -5.83 -11.36
N ASP A 75 1.93 -6.39 -11.79
CA ASP A 75 2.10 -6.88 -13.16
C ASP A 75 1.08 -7.95 -13.51
N TYR A 76 0.94 -8.94 -12.62
CA TYR A 76 -0.02 -10.02 -12.80
C TYR A 76 -1.46 -9.51 -12.72
N TYR A 77 -1.83 -8.84 -11.62
CA TYR A 77 -3.21 -8.44 -11.36
C TYR A 77 -3.66 -7.21 -12.15
N MET A 78 -2.75 -6.36 -12.59
CA MET A 78 -3.07 -5.23 -13.47
C MET A 78 -3.16 -5.63 -14.95
N GLY A 79 -2.86 -6.87 -15.30
CA GLY A 79 -2.97 -7.37 -16.64
C GLY A 79 -1.93 -6.81 -17.62
N TYR A 80 -0.75 -6.49 -17.13
CA TYR A 80 0.37 -6.04 -17.96
C TYR A 80 1.04 -7.18 -18.73
N THR A 81 0.76 -8.42 -18.39
CA THR A 81 1.16 -9.59 -19.17
C THR A 81 0.05 -9.97 -20.14
N GLU A 82 0.40 -10.50 -21.33
CA GLU A 82 -0.57 -10.90 -22.35
C GLU A 82 -1.59 -11.94 -21.86
N GLU A 83 -1.27 -12.68 -20.81
CA GLU A 83 -2.06 -13.79 -20.28
C GLU A 83 -2.97 -13.40 -19.10
N THR A 84 -2.92 -12.16 -18.61
CA THR A 84 -3.62 -11.78 -17.38
C THR A 84 -4.66 -10.69 -17.61
N VAL A 85 -5.82 -10.90 -17.01
CA VAL A 85 -6.89 -9.91 -16.94
C VAL A 85 -6.78 -9.17 -15.61
N ARG A 86 -6.94 -7.86 -15.63
CA ARG A 86 -7.10 -7.05 -14.42
C ARG A 86 -8.17 -7.65 -13.51
N VAL A 87 -7.85 -7.87 -12.24
CA VAL A 87 -8.75 -8.52 -11.29
C VAL A 87 -9.10 -7.54 -10.16
N PRO A 88 -10.20 -6.80 -10.28
CA PRO A 88 -10.74 -6.04 -9.16
C PRO A 88 -11.12 -6.94 -8.00
N GLY A 89 -11.13 -6.39 -6.80
CA GLY A 89 -11.52 -7.07 -5.60
C GLY A 89 -10.38 -7.30 -4.61
N ARG A 90 -10.57 -8.27 -3.72
CA ARG A 90 -9.61 -8.61 -2.67
C ARG A 90 -8.45 -9.42 -3.23
N TRP A 91 -7.25 -8.98 -2.92
CA TRP A 91 -6.01 -9.68 -3.19
C TRP A 91 -5.50 -10.36 -1.92
N ASP A 92 -5.18 -11.63 -2.05
CA ASP A 92 -4.69 -12.40 -0.92
C ASP A 92 -3.26 -11.95 -0.49
N ARG A 93 -2.82 -12.47 0.65
CA ARG A 93 -1.51 -12.15 1.23
C ARG A 93 -0.31 -12.63 0.40
N LYS A 94 -0.55 -13.40 -0.67
CA LYS A 94 0.51 -13.80 -1.60
C LYS A 94 0.71 -12.78 -2.71
N ALA A 95 -0.28 -11.92 -2.94
CA ALA A 95 -0.24 -10.89 -3.95
C ALA A 95 0.17 -9.51 -3.41
N VAL A 96 0.26 -9.37 -2.08
CA VAL A 96 0.75 -8.15 -1.43
C VAL A 96 1.65 -8.49 -0.26
N GLN A 97 2.67 -7.69 -0.04
CA GLN A 97 3.54 -7.83 1.12
C GLN A 97 3.85 -6.46 1.71
N VAL A 98 3.88 -6.40 3.04
CA VAL A 98 4.39 -5.24 3.76
C VAL A 98 5.48 -5.72 4.70
N LEU A 99 6.67 -5.19 4.49
CA LEU A 99 7.82 -5.44 5.35
C LEU A 99 7.97 -4.31 6.35
N TYR A 100 8.42 -4.62 7.54
CA TYR A 100 8.76 -3.65 8.58
C TYR A 100 10.09 -3.99 9.21
N SER A 101 10.94 -2.99 9.38
CA SER A 101 12.16 -3.11 10.17
C SER A 101 12.40 -1.86 11.00
N HIS A 102 12.90 -2.07 12.21
CA HIS A 102 13.24 -1.00 13.15
C HIS A 102 14.72 -0.61 12.98
N VAL A 103 15.05 -0.14 11.77
CA VAL A 103 16.40 0.32 11.42
C VAL A 103 16.44 1.84 11.28
N GLY A 104 17.62 2.42 11.36
CA GLY A 104 17.87 3.81 11.03
C GLY A 104 18.13 4.00 9.52
N ALA A 105 18.10 5.23 9.05
CA ALA A 105 18.40 5.54 7.66
C ALA A 105 19.85 5.18 7.25
N GLU A 106 20.75 5.17 8.22
CA GLU A 106 22.16 4.80 8.04
C GLU A 106 22.39 3.30 7.77
N GLU A 107 21.39 2.47 8.03
CA GLU A 107 21.43 1.03 7.77
C GLU A 107 20.83 0.65 6.41
N LEU A 108 20.27 1.64 5.68
CA LEU A 108 19.64 1.41 4.39
C LEU A 108 20.67 1.45 3.26
N ALA A 109 20.40 0.66 2.23
CA ALA A 109 21.14 0.67 0.97
C ALA A 109 20.13 0.76 -0.19
N HIS A 110 20.57 1.23 -1.36
CA HIS A 110 19.77 1.18 -2.56
C HIS A 110 19.70 -0.26 -3.07
N GLU A 111 18.48 -0.76 -3.27
CA GLU A 111 18.31 -2.05 -3.94
C GLU A 111 18.54 -1.89 -5.44
N PHE A 112 19.31 -2.82 -5.99
CA PHE A 112 19.54 -2.93 -7.43
C PHE A 112 18.85 -4.19 -7.93
N LEU A 113 17.65 -4.04 -8.45
CA LEU A 113 16.97 -5.14 -9.13
C LEU A 113 17.45 -5.20 -10.58
N THR A 114 17.91 -6.38 -10.97
CA THR A 114 18.12 -6.67 -12.38
C THR A 114 16.79 -7.16 -12.93
N PHE A 115 16.09 -6.32 -13.65
CA PHE A 115 14.91 -6.75 -14.41
C PHE A 115 15.37 -7.55 -15.63
N PRO A 116 14.65 -8.63 -16.01
CA PRO A 116 14.91 -9.30 -17.27
C PRO A 116 14.91 -8.28 -18.43
N ALA A 117 15.84 -8.43 -19.37
CA ALA A 117 16.01 -7.48 -20.49
C ALA A 117 14.75 -7.36 -21.37
N GLU A 118 13.81 -8.28 -21.24
CA GLU A 118 12.55 -8.33 -21.97
C GLU A 118 11.39 -7.59 -21.22
N THR A 119 11.62 -7.15 -19.98
CA THR A 119 10.62 -6.40 -19.24
C THR A 119 10.70 -4.92 -19.67
N GLU A 120 9.74 -4.46 -20.44
CA GLU A 120 9.60 -3.04 -20.80
C GLU A 120 9.25 -2.14 -19.60
N MET A 121 8.93 -2.74 -18.46
CA MET A 121 8.51 -2.00 -17.27
C MET A 121 9.71 -1.55 -16.42
N MET A 122 10.13 -0.34 -16.67
CA MET A 122 10.97 0.38 -15.72
C MET A 122 10.08 0.91 -14.57
N PRO A 123 10.51 0.79 -13.31
CA PRO A 123 9.80 1.42 -12.21
C PRO A 123 9.57 2.91 -12.50
N PRO A 124 8.39 3.46 -12.23
CA PRO A 124 8.17 4.90 -12.34
C PRO A 124 9.19 5.65 -11.46
N ALA A 125 9.48 6.91 -11.80
CA ALA A 125 10.34 7.73 -10.95
C ALA A 125 9.78 7.84 -9.53
N ALA A 126 10.66 7.78 -8.53
CA ALA A 126 10.27 7.91 -7.13
C ALA A 126 9.61 9.27 -6.87
N ARG A 127 8.48 9.28 -6.17
CA ARG A 127 7.74 10.49 -5.80
C ARG A 127 7.83 10.70 -4.29
N PRO A 128 8.65 11.65 -3.81
CA PRO A 128 8.77 11.93 -2.39
C PRO A 128 7.43 12.28 -1.74
N ILE A 129 7.23 11.82 -0.52
CA ILE A 129 6.03 12.07 0.27
C ILE A 129 6.32 13.17 1.29
N THR A 130 5.39 14.12 1.40
CA THR A 130 5.29 15.02 2.55
C THR A 130 4.01 14.69 3.30
N PHE A 131 4.14 14.42 4.61
CA PHE A 131 2.99 14.16 5.47
C PHE A 131 2.34 15.46 5.90
N GLU A 132 1.02 15.44 5.99
CA GLU A 132 0.19 16.49 6.53
C GLU A 132 -1.11 15.90 7.06
N ALA A 133 -1.68 16.48 8.09
CA ALA A 133 -3.04 16.17 8.50
C ALA A 133 -4.01 16.77 7.48
N VAL A 134 -4.92 15.95 6.98
CA VAL A 134 -5.92 16.35 6.01
C VAL A 134 -7.31 15.90 6.45
N PRO A 135 -8.38 16.63 6.10
CA PRO A 135 -9.75 16.15 6.28
C PRO A 135 -9.97 14.78 5.62
N ASP A 136 -10.89 13.99 6.16
CA ASP A 136 -11.17 12.64 5.68
C ASP A 136 -11.69 12.58 4.23
N ASP A 137 -12.27 13.66 3.73
CA ASP A 137 -12.79 13.80 2.37
C ASP A 137 -11.77 14.34 1.35
N THR A 138 -10.52 14.58 1.78
CA THR A 138 -9.47 15.10 0.89
C THR A 138 -9.06 14.04 -0.11
N PRO A 139 -9.10 14.29 -1.43
CA PRO A 139 -8.59 13.36 -2.42
C PRO A 139 -7.08 13.17 -2.31
N GLY A 140 -6.58 12.01 -2.72
CA GLY A 140 -5.14 11.76 -2.81
C GLY A 140 -4.68 10.56 -1.99
N PRO A 141 -3.41 10.16 -2.12
CA PRO A 141 -2.86 9.05 -1.38
C PRO A 141 -2.82 9.35 0.12
N ARG A 142 -3.10 8.34 0.93
CA ARG A 142 -3.12 8.50 2.40
C ARG A 142 -2.63 7.25 3.12
N LEU A 143 -2.15 7.48 4.33
CA LEU A 143 -1.73 6.47 5.28
C LEU A 143 -2.72 6.50 6.45
N LEU A 144 -3.34 5.36 6.75
CA LEU A 144 -4.44 5.25 7.71
C LEU A 144 -5.67 6.13 7.37
N GLY A 145 -6.56 6.27 8.32
CA GLY A 145 -7.78 7.08 8.21
C GLY A 145 -8.95 6.32 7.61
N LEU A 146 -9.93 7.04 7.10
CA LEU A 146 -11.08 6.48 6.39
C LEU A 146 -10.69 6.10 4.94
N PRO A 147 -11.43 5.17 4.31
CA PRO A 147 -11.21 4.85 2.91
C PRO A 147 -11.26 6.12 2.02
N ALA A 148 -10.20 6.32 1.22
CA ALA A 148 -10.12 7.45 0.30
C ALA A 148 -11.20 7.39 -0.79
N ASP A 149 -11.60 6.17 -1.14
CA ASP A 149 -12.78 5.86 -1.94
C ASP A 149 -13.76 5.09 -1.05
N PRO A 150 -14.89 5.73 -0.64
CA PRO A 150 -15.89 5.07 0.19
C PRO A 150 -16.49 3.82 -0.46
N ALA A 151 -16.63 3.79 -1.79
CA ALA A 151 -17.17 2.63 -2.50
C ALA A 151 -16.20 1.44 -2.45
N ALA A 152 -14.90 1.68 -2.67
CA ALA A 152 -13.86 0.66 -2.52
C ALA A 152 -13.78 0.16 -1.07
N GLY A 153 -13.86 1.06 -0.09
CA GLY A 153 -13.90 0.69 1.33
C GLY A 153 -15.10 -0.17 1.69
N ALA A 154 -16.28 0.18 1.21
CA ALA A 154 -17.51 -0.61 1.43
C ALA A 154 -17.42 -1.99 0.76
N ALA A 155 -16.90 -2.07 -0.46
CA ALA A 155 -16.69 -3.33 -1.16
C ALA A 155 -15.70 -4.24 -0.43
N PHE A 156 -14.58 -3.70 0.06
CA PHE A 156 -13.63 -4.45 0.88
C PHE A 156 -14.29 -5.00 2.15
N CYS A 157 -15.04 -4.16 2.87
CA CYS A 157 -15.75 -4.58 4.08
C CYS A 157 -16.79 -5.67 3.79
N ALA A 158 -17.53 -5.56 2.71
CA ALA A 158 -18.52 -6.57 2.30
C ALA A 158 -17.87 -7.95 2.02
N ILE A 159 -16.69 -7.95 1.37
CA ILE A 159 -15.97 -9.18 1.05
C ILE A 159 -15.34 -9.82 2.30
N THR A 160 -14.85 -9.01 3.22
CA THR A 160 -14.17 -9.49 4.43
C THR A 160 -15.12 -9.79 5.59
N GLY A 161 -16.40 -9.38 5.47
CA GLY A 161 -17.37 -9.44 6.57
C GLY A 161 -17.09 -8.40 7.67
N ALA A 162 -16.19 -7.45 7.41
CA ALA A 162 -15.89 -6.36 8.33
C ALA A 162 -17.02 -5.32 8.31
N ALA A 163 -17.21 -4.63 9.42
CA ALA A 163 -18.10 -3.47 9.43
C ALA A 163 -17.47 -2.31 8.67
N SER A 164 -18.30 -1.64 7.88
CA SER A 164 -17.88 -0.43 7.19
C SER A 164 -17.62 0.70 8.18
N THR A 165 -16.43 1.29 8.15
CA THR A 165 -16.10 2.48 8.94
C THR A 165 -16.60 3.78 8.28
N THR A 166 -17.42 3.69 7.23
CA THR A 166 -18.04 4.86 6.61
C THR A 166 -19.04 5.47 7.59
N LYS A 167 -18.69 6.60 8.20
CA LYS A 167 -19.63 7.49 8.85
C LYS A 167 -20.51 8.12 7.78
N THR A 168 -21.66 7.51 7.49
CA THR A 168 -22.75 8.27 6.90
C THR A 168 -23.32 9.17 7.99
N ALA A 169 -23.44 10.46 7.72
CA ALA A 169 -23.81 11.50 8.67
C ALA A 169 -25.19 11.35 9.32
N ASP A 170 -25.91 10.28 9.08
CA ASP A 170 -27.33 10.13 9.45
C ASP A 170 -27.70 8.78 10.12
N SER A 171 -26.74 8.02 10.67
CA SER A 171 -27.08 6.79 11.37
C SER A 171 -26.57 6.79 12.82
N ALA A 172 -27.50 7.06 13.74
CA ALA A 172 -27.33 6.90 15.18
C ALA A 172 -27.56 5.44 15.64
N ALA A 173 -27.22 4.45 14.83
CA ALA A 173 -27.31 3.05 15.18
C ALA A 173 -25.89 2.50 15.44
N THR A 174 -25.59 2.28 16.72
CA THR A 174 -24.44 1.50 17.17
C THR A 174 -24.78 0.02 16.95
N GLU A 175 -24.50 -0.52 15.76
CA GLU A 175 -24.49 -1.96 15.57
C GLU A 175 -23.14 -2.51 16.03
N GLU A 176 -23.17 -3.45 16.95
CA GLU A 176 -22.02 -4.23 17.37
C GLU A 176 -21.46 -4.97 16.14
N THR A 177 -20.22 -4.66 15.79
CA THR A 177 -19.57 -5.21 14.60
C THR A 177 -18.95 -6.57 14.89
N PRO A 178 -19.15 -7.56 14.01
CA PRO A 178 -18.45 -8.83 14.12
C PRO A 178 -16.94 -8.65 13.90
N ASP A 179 -16.15 -9.48 14.59
CA ASP A 179 -14.70 -9.62 14.61
C ASP A 179 -13.93 -9.07 13.42
N GLY A 180 -13.21 -7.98 13.63
CA GLY A 180 -12.13 -7.50 12.79
C GLY A 180 -12.33 -6.07 12.28
N ASP A 181 -11.93 -5.07 13.08
CA ASP A 181 -11.77 -3.69 12.60
C ASP A 181 -10.64 -3.63 11.56
N TRP A 182 -10.96 -3.74 10.30
CA TRP A 182 -10.02 -3.54 9.21
C TRP A 182 -9.78 -2.04 8.98
N LEU A 183 -8.51 -1.68 8.84
CA LEU A 183 -8.05 -0.32 8.57
C LEU A 183 -7.32 -0.28 7.24
N PRO A 184 -7.55 0.74 6.41
CA PRO A 184 -6.68 1.01 5.27
C PRO A 184 -5.33 1.48 5.80
N LEU A 185 -4.27 0.70 5.55
CA LEU A 185 -2.91 1.03 5.96
C LEU A 185 -2.25 2.01 5.00
N LEU A 186 -2.32 1.75 3.69
CA LEU A 186 -1.90 2.66 2.63
C LEU A 186 -2.97 2.64 1.54
N GLN A 187 -3.34 3.81 1.05
CA GLN A 187 -4.34 3.97 -0.01
C GLN A 187 -3.76 4.82 -1.13
N LEU A 188 -3.91 4.32 -2.34
CA LEU A 188 -3.55 4.96 -3.58
C LEU A 188 -4.84 5.18 -4.37
N PRO A 189 -5.34 6.41 -4.45
CA PRO A 189 -6.56 6.70 -5.21
C PRO A 189 -6.31 6.54 -6.70
N GLY A 190 -7.38 6.35 -7.44
CA GLY A 190 -7.36 6.22 -8.88
C GLY A 190 -6.89 7.48 -9.58
N ASP A 191 -5.60 7.60 -9.69
CA ASP A 191 -4.95 8.56 -10.57
C ASP A 191 -4.50 7.86 -11.87
N ALA A 192 -3.68 8.53 -12.66
CA ALA A 192 -3.18 7.99 -13.91
C ALA A 192 -2.38 6.67 -13.77
N ASP A 193 -1.88 6.37 -12.57
CA ASP A 193 -1.04 5.18 -12.35
C ASP A 193 -1.89 3.89 -12.29
N PHE A 194 -3.20 4.01 -11.94
CA PHE A 194 -4.13 2.88 -11.84
C PHE A 194 -5.35 2.97 -12.77
N ASP A 195 -5.29 3.76 -13.82
CA ASP A 195 -6.40 3.95 -14.78
C ASP A 195 -7.74 4.30 -14.10
N GLY A 196 -7.68 5.07 -13.04
CA GLY A 196 -8.84 5.48 -12.26
C GLY A 196 -9.29 4.49 -11.16
N ALA A 197 -8.73 3.29 -11.09
CA ALA A 197 -9.01 2.35 -10.00
C ALA A 197 -8.23 2.75 -8.73
N CYS A 198 -8.84 2.54 -7.55
CA CYS A 198 -8.17 2.73 -6.26
C CYS A 198 -7.53 1.44 -5.80
N PHE A 199 -6.27 1.50 -5.38
CA PHE A 199 -5.56 0.39 -4.77
C PHE A 199 -5.26 0.68 -3.30
N GLY A 200 -5.51 -0.30 -2.43
CA GLY A 200 -5.29 -0.15 -0.99
C GLY A 200 -4.68 -1.38 -0.35
N PHE A 201 -3.85 -1.14 0.65
CA PHE A 201 -3.36 -2.14 1.60
C PHE A 201 -4.18 -2.03 2.87
N TYR A 202 -4.78 -3.14 3.30
CA TYR A 202 -5.67 -3.19 4.46
C TYR A 202 -5.11 -4.14 5.51
N ILE A 203 -5.29 -3.80 6.78
CA ILE A 203 -4.82 -4.58 7.91
C ILE A 203 -5.85 -4.57 9.05
N GLU A 204 -6.01 -5.70 9.74
CA GLU A 204 -6.77 -5.73 10.99
C GLU A 204 -6.11 -4.84 12.05
N LYS A 205 -6.88 -4.04 12.76
CA LYS A 205 -6.38 -3.14 13.82
C LYS A 205 -5.53 -3.88 14.86
N ALA A 206 -5.97 -5.08 15.27
CA ALA A 206 -5.22 -5.93 16.19
C ALA A 206 -3.84 -6.32 15.61
N ALA A 207 -3.80 -6.71 14.32
CA ALA A 207 -2.56 -7.06 13.66
C ALA A 207 -1.61 -5.85 13.52
N LEU A 208 -2.15 -4.66 13.23
CA LEU A 208 -1.38 -3.42 13.18
C LEU A 208 -0.77 -3.09 14.56
N THR A 209 -1.57 -3.17 15.63
CA THR A 209 -1.10 -2.95 17.00
C THR A 209 0.03 -3.92 17.38
N GLU A 210 -0.07 -5.17 16.94
CA GLU A 210 0.93 -6.21 17.19
C GLU A 210 2.11 -6.18 16.19
N ARG A 211 2.14 -5.22 15.26
CA ARG A 211 3.17 -5.10 14.19
C ARG A 211 3.24 -6.33 13.28
N LYS A 212 2.14 -7.05 13.11
CA LYS A 212 2.01 -8.23 12.25
C LYS A 212 1.71 -7.86 10.80
N PHE A 213 2.60 -7.11 10.15
CA PHE A 213 2.39 -6.59 8.79
C PHE A 213 2.26 -7.68 7.72
N ARG A 214 2.68 -8.92 7.99
CA ARG A 214 2.41 -10.08 7.11
C ARG A 214 0.92 -10.42 6.99
N ARG A 215 0.04 -9.79 7.78
CA ARG A 215 -1.42 -9.98 7.73
C ARG A 215 -2.12 -8.92 6.87
N VAL A 216 -1.37 -8.12 6.14
CA VAL A 216 -1.91 -7.15 5.18
C VAL A 216 -2.54 -7.89 4.00
N GLU A 217 -3.62 -7.33 3.49
CA GLU A 217 -4.31 -7.76 2.28
C GLU A 217 -4.46 -6.57 1.34
N GLY A 218 -4.51 -6.84 0.04
CA GLY A 218 -4.73 -5.83 -0.99
C GLY A 218 -6.20 -5.74 -1.39
N PHE A 219 -6.59 -4.59 -1.92
CA PHE A 219 -7.87 -4.42 -2.57
C PHE A 219 -7.74 -3.45 -3.75
N LEU A 220 -8.19 -3.89 -4.91
CA LEU A 220 -8.31 -3.07 -6.10
C LEU A 220 -9.80 -2.81 -6.36
N SER A 221 -10.19 -1.54 -6.48
CA SER A 221 -11.57 -1.20 -6.84
C SER A 221 -11.86 -1.54 -8.31
N ASP A 222 -13.14 -1.62 -8.65
CA ASP A 222 -13.54 -1.68 -10.04
C ASP A 222 -13.05 -0.44 -10.81
N PHE A 223 -12.65 -0.65 -12.07
CA PHE A 223 -12.30 0.45 -12.94
C PHE A 223 -13.55 1.27 -13.25
N PRO A 224 -13.47 2.62 -13.22
CA PRO A 224 -14.60 3.45 -13.62
C PRO A 224 -14.97 3.06 -15.05
N GLN A 225 -16.25 2.75 -15.25
CA GLN A 225 -16.79 2.52 -16.59
C GLN A 225 -16.83 3.90 -17.25
N GLY A 226 -15.97 4.12 -18.26
CA GLY A 226 -15.93 5.35 -19.05
C GLY A 226 -17.19 5.59 -19.89
#